data_99fdf96c743b80a2fcce293e23e79e04
#
_entry.id   99fdf96c743b80a2fcce293e23e79e04
#
_cell.length_a   1.000
_cell.length_b   1.000
_cell.length_c   1.000
_cell.angle_alpha   90.00
_cell.angle_beta   90.00
_cell.angle_gamma   90.00
#
_symmetry.space_group_name_H-M   'P 1'
#
loop_
_entity.id
_entity.type
_entity.pdbx_description
1 polymer ?
#
loop_
_entity_poly.entity_id
_entity_poly.type
_entity_poly.pdbx_seq_one_letter_code
_entity_poly.pdbx_strand_id
1 'polypeptide(L)'
;MSYSSGKYAYGICDKTGFRYDLKDLVFEFRNGSKTGLRVGIDVADPDHPQNFVGRVKLDDPQSVQDARPDRVEPATERLLLVNPFTTAAADNGSTVVTVTEKDHGRSTSDVVRFRNCLGFDGLTAANFELATGYAITKLTDNTYTITIAAESTAGSVTGGGVFAT
;
A
#
# COMPACT_ATOMS: atom_id res chain seq x y z
N MET A 1 48.57 -46.42 40.73
CA MET A 1 47.36 -45.57 40.88
C MET A 1 46.63 -45.60 39.52
N SER A 2 45.42 -46.09 39.51
CA SER A 2 44.58 -46.13 38.29
C SER A 2 44.09 -44.71 38.03
N TYR A 3 44.56 -44.07 36.97
CA TYR A 3 44.01 -42.79 36.52
C TYR A 3 42.61 -43.03 35.96
N SER A 4 41.59 -42.50 36.62
CA SER A 4 40.24 -42.41 36.05
C SER A 4 40.30 -41.44 34.89
N SER A 5 40.15 -41.96 33.68
CA SER A 5 40.02 -41.11 32.48
C SER A 5 38.75 -40.27 32.60
N GLY A 6 38.82 -38.98 32.35
CA GLY A 6 37.64 -38.07 32.36
C GLY A 6 36.52 -38.54 31.42
N LYS A 7 36.83 -39.42 30.48
CA LYS A 7 35.87 -40.06 29.56
C LYS A 7 34.82 -40.92 30.32
N TYR A 8 35.15 -41.48 31.46
CA TYR A 8 34.29 -42.33 32.28
C TYR A 8 33.84 -41.63 33.58
N ALA A 9 34.05 -40.31 33.67
CA ALA A 9 33.61 -39.56 34.82
C ALA A 9 32.08 -39.38 34.78
N TYR A 10 31.48 -39.28 35.95
CA TYR A 10 30.06 -39.06 36.13
C TYR A 10 29.82 -37.63 36.63
N GLY A 11 28.67 -37.11 36.30
CA GLY A 11 28.15 -35.87 36.88
C GLY A 11 26.70 -36.04 37.29
N ILE A 12 26.17 -35.07 37.99
CA ILE A 12 24.77 -35.02 38.44
C ILE A 12 24.04 -33.98 37.62
N CYS A 13 22.87 -34.36 37.13
CA CYS A 13 21.97 -33.43 36.47
C CYS A 13 21.38 -32.44 37.50
N ASP A 14 21.58 -31.17 37.31
CA ASP A 14 21.11 -30.12 38.27
C ASP A 14 19.57 -30.02 38.31
N LYS A 15 18.89 -30.54 37.29
CA LYS A 15 17.43 -30.47 37.18
C LYS A 15 16.73 -31.68 37.76
N THR A 16 17.29 -32.86 37.56
CA THR A 16 16.66 -34.13 37.99
C THR A 16 17.35 -34.78 39.18
N GLY A 17 18.58 -34.41 39.48
CA GLY A 17 19.40 -35.05 40.52
C GLY A 17 19.93 -36.43 40.11
N PHE A 18 19.68 -36.93 38.90
CA PHE A 18 20.18 -38.19 38.44
C PHE A 18 21.63 -38.11 37.98
N ARG A 19 22.32 -39.26 38.10
CA ARG A 19 23.70 -39.41 37.68
C ARG A 19 23.77 -39.75 36.21
N TYR A 20 24.53 -38.98 35.45
CA TYR A 20 24.82 -39.18 34.02
C TYR A 20 26.31 -39.32 33.77
N ASP A 21 26.71 -39.93 32.68
CA ASP A 21 28.07 -39.80 32.19
C ASP A 21 28.35 -38.31 31.88
N LEU A 22 29.55 -37.85 32.19
CA LEU A 22 29.90 -36.41 32.02
C LEU A 22 29.75 -35.94 30.57
N LYS A 23 29.91 -36.85 29.60
CA LYS A 23 29.72 -36.58 28.17
C LYS A 23 28.24 -36.30 27.78
N ASP A 24 27.28 -36.86 28.57
CA ASP A 24 25.85 -36.79 28.35
C ASP A 24 25.21 -35.62 29.13
N LEU A 25 26.03 -34.81 29.82
CA LEU A 25 25.62 -33.60 30.48
C LEU A 25 25.91 -32.40 29.58
N VAL A 26 24.86 -31.70 29.20
CA VAL A 26 24.92 -30.46 28.41
C VAL A 26 24.57 -29.22 29.26
N PHE A 27 24.94 -28.04 28.82
CA PHE A 27 24.50 -26.82 29.48
C PHE A 27 23.07 -26.48 29.06
N GLU A 28 22.25 -26.14 30.05
CA GLU A 28 20.90 -25.64 29.77
C GLU A 28 20.97 -24.21 29.21
N PHE A 29 20.19 -23.98 28.16
CA PHE A 29 19.94 -22.65 27.61
C PHE A 29 18.49 -22.26 27.86
N ARG A 30 18.26 -21.03 28.30
CA ARG A 30 16.94 -20.46 28.49
C ARG A 30 16.91 -19.06 27.91
N ASN A 31 15.91 -18.78 27.07
CA ASN A 31 15.82 -17.51 26.35
C ASN A 31 17.10 -17.13 25.57
N GLY A 32 17.77 -18.13 25.01
CA GLY A 32 19.00 -17.93 24.26
C GLY A 32 20.23 -17.64 25.10
N SER A 33 20.12 -17.63 26.43
CA SER A 33 21.23 -17.42 27.37
C SER A 33 21.55 -18.70 28.11
N LYS A 34 22.85 -18.94 28.38
CA LYS A 34 23.33 -20.08 29.15
C LYS A 34 22.99 -19.86 30.62
N THR A 35 22.24 -20.79 31.23
CA THR A 35 21.82 -20.68 32.64
C THR A 35 22.94 -21.06 33.62
N GLY A 36 23.96 -21.76 33.15
CA GLY A 36 25.01 -22.30 34.00
C GLY A 36 24.74 -23.68 34.56
N LEU A 37 23.50 -24.16 34.49
CA LEU A 37 23.12 -25.52 34.94
C LEU A 37 23.56 -26.56 33.93
N ARG A 38 23.99 -27.74 34.47
CA ARG A 38 24.26 -28.92 33.65
C ARG A 38 23.10 -29.89 33.75
N VAL A 39 22.53 -30.22 32.62
CA VAL A 39 21.37 -31.12 32.53
C VAL A 39 21.66 -32.32 31.64
N GLY A 40 21.02 -33.45 31.90
CA GLY A 40 21.10 -34.61 31.02
C GLY A 40 20.57 -34.31 29.65
N ILE A 41 21.12 -34.92 28.62
CA ILE A 41 20.73 -34.70 27.21
C ILE A 41 19.25 -35.01 26.93
N ASP A 42 18.68 -35.94 27.70
CA ASP A 42 17.27 -36.33 27.68
C ASP A 42 16.32 -35.30 28.33
N VAL A 43 16.89 -34.45 29.18
CA VAL A 43 16.14 -33.38 29.90
C VAL A 43 16.37 -32.00 29.26
N ALA A 44 17.40 -31.90 28.45
CA ALA A 44 17.70 -30.71 27.71
C ALA A 44 16.79 -30.60 26.46
N ASP A 45 16.08 -29.50 26.34
CA ASP A 45 15.27 -29.20 25.17
C ASP A 45 15.85 -27.98 24.45
N PRO A 46 16.75 -28.18 23.48
CA PRO A 46 17.35 -27.10 22.73
C PRO A 46 16.34 -26.40 21.81
N ASP A 47 15.27 -27.11 21.44
CA ASP A 47 14.26 -26.63 20.50
C ASP A 47 13.02 -26.04 21.20
N HIS A 48 13.09 -25.86 22.53
CA HIS A 48 11.99 -25.28 23.29
C HIS A 48 11.67 -23.88 22.75
N PRO A 49 10.38 -23.58 22.43
CA PRO A 49 9.99 -22.30 21.82
C PRO A 49 10.47 -21.05 22.59
N GLN A 50 10.58 -21.15 23.91
CA GLN A 50 11.10 -20.03 24.74
C GLN A 50 12.58 -19.69 24.47
N ASN A 51 13.35 -20.62 23.92
CA ASN A 51 14.74 -20.37 23.55
C ASN A 51 14.87 -19.47 22.31
N PHE A 52 13.80 -19.35 21.57
CA PHE A 52 13.71 -18.59 20.31
C PHE A 52 12.93 -17.30 20.44
N VAL A 53 12.52 -16.91 21.66
CA VAL A 53 11.80 -15.64 21.88
C VAL A 53 12.62 -14.48 21.34
N GLY A 54 12.03 -13.72 20.41
CA GLY A 54 12.67 -12.61 19.71
C GLY A 54 13.61 -13.00 18.57
N ARG A 55 13.79 -14.31 18.30
CA ARG A 55 14.62 -14.81 17.19
C ARG A 55 13.79 -15.41 16.06
N VAL A 56 12.56 -15.81 16.35
CA VAL A 56 11.64 -16.37 15.35
C VAL A 56 11.06 -15.21 14.56
N LYS A 57 11.43 -15.10 13.30
CA LYS A 57 10.73 -14.23 12.35
C LYS A 57 9.46 -14.96 11.96
N LEU A 58 8.32 -14.49 12.43
CA LEU A 58 7.03 -14.97 11.94
C LEU A 58 6.87 -14.43 10.52
N ASP A 59 6.89 -15.33 9.57
CA ASP A 59 6.47 -15.07 8.20
C ASP A 59 5.08 -15.71 8.05
N ASP A 60 4.05 -14.93 8.40
CA ASP A 60 2.68 -15.37 8.25
C ASP A 60 2.17 -14.94 6.87
N PRO A 61 1.96 -15.90 5.94
CA PRO A 61 1.49 -15.58 4.60
C PRO A 61 0.05 -15.03 4.58
N GLN A 62 -0.67 -15.13 5.70
CA GLN A 62 -2.00 -14.57 5.86
C GLN A 62 -1.98 -13.15 6.44
N SER A 63 -0.87 -12.73 7.05
CA SER A 63 -0.74 -11.36 7.52
C SER A 63 -0.50 -10.43 6.34
N VAL A 64 -1.26 -9.37 6.26
CA VAL A 64 -1.02 -8.30 5.28
C VAL A 64 0.20 -7.53 5.76
N GLN A 65 1.36 -7.83 5.15
CA GLN A 65 2.58 -7.07 5.39
C GLN A 65 2.45 -5.73 4.67
N ASP A 66 2.87 -4.65 5.34
CA ASP A 66 2.83 -3.30 4.78
C ASP A 66 1.43 -2.84 4.34
N ALA A 67 0.40 -3.27 5.05
CA ALA A 67 -0.94 -2.75 4.86
C ALA A 67 -0.93 -1.22 5.00
N ARG A 68 -1.36 -0.54 3.95
CA ARG A 68 -1.56 0.91 3.94
C ARG A 68 -3.06 1.21 3.89
N PRO A 69 -3.77 1.01 5.00
CA PRO A 69 -5.23 1.19 5.05
C PRO A 69 -5.66 2.65 4.82
N ASP A 70 -4.73 3.57 4.96
CA ASP A 70 -4.88 5.01 4.72
C ASP A 70 -4.88 5.38 3.23
N ARG A 71 -4.50 4.46 2.36
CA ARG A 71 -4.54 4.65 0.90
C ARG A 71 -5.87 4.24 0.29
N VAL A 72 -6.95 4.63 0.89
CA VAL A 72 -8.20 4.76 0.16
C VAL A 72 -8.13 6.12 -0.52
N GLU A 73 -7.47 6.21 -1.64
CA GLU A 73 -7.74 7.31 -2.56
C GLU A 73 -9.19 7.12 -2.99
N PRO A 74 -10.10 8.02 -2.58
CA PRO A 74 -11.43 7.99 -3.15
C PRO A 74 -11.22 8.14 -4.67
N ALA A 75 -11.65 7.12 -5.41
CA ALA A 75 -11.53 7.09 -6.87
C ALA A 75 -12.28 8.25 -7.56
N THR A 76 -12.85 9.16 -6.77
CA THR A 76 -13.73 10.25 -7.18
C THR A 76 -13.08 11.63 -7.17
N GLU A 77 -11.89 11.79 -6.60
CA GLU A 77 -11.22 13.09 -6.53
C GLU A 77 -9.81 13.02 -7.13
N ARG A 78 -9.74 12.89 -8.43
CA ARG A 78 -8.48 13.05 -9.16
C ARG A 78 -8.28 14.51 -9.49
N LEU A 79 -7.19 15.08 -9.01
CA LEU A 79 -6.73 16.39 -9.45
C LEU A 79 -6.34 16.28 -10.93
N LEU A 80 -6.99 17.06 -11.76
CA LEU A 80 -6.65 17.17 -13.17
C LEU A 80 -5.37 18.01 -13.36
N LEU A 81 -4.79 17.94 -14.54
CA LEU A 81 -3.68 18.83 -14.90
C LEU A 81 -4.12 20.29 -14.89
N VAL A 82 -3.15 21.20 -14.80
CA VAL A 82 -3.42 22.64 -14.89
C VAL A 82 -4.12 22.96 -16.21
N ASN A 83 -5.26 23.64 -16.13
CA ASN A 83 -6.10 23.99 -17.27
C ASN A 83 -6.48 22.78 -18.15
N PRO A 84 -7.23 21.80 -17.61
CA PRO A 84 -7.49 20.55 -18.28
C PRO A 84 -8.52 20.65 -19.41
N PHE A 85 -9.28 21.73 -19.48
CA PHE A 85 -10.35 21.92 -20.45
C PHE A 85 -9.88 22.71 -21.64
N THR A 86 -10.30 22.32 -22.84
CA THR A 86 -10.06 23.06 -24.07
C THR A 86 -11.37 23.13 -24.85
N THR A 87 -11.83 24.35 -25.14
CA THR A 87 -13.02 24.56 -25.97
C THR A 87 -12.74 24.15 -27.42
N ALA A 88 -13.71 23.52 -28.07
CA ALA A 88 -13.53 23.12 -29.45
C ALA A 88 -13.38 24.37 -30.35
N ALA A 89 -12.64 24.21 -31.45
CA ALA A 89 -12.50 25.27 -32.44
C ALA A 89 -13.85 25.52 -33.13
N ALA A 90 -14.36 26.72 -32.99
CA ALA A 90 -15.58 27.17 -33.69
C ALA A 90 -15.56 28.69 -33.80
N ASP A 91 -15.95 29.20 -34.96
CA ASP A 91 -15.94 30.65 -35.24
C ASP A 91 -16.96 31.44 -34.39
N ASN A 92 -17.99 30.77 -33.87
CA ASN A 92 -19.08 31.40 -33.11
C ASN A 92 -19.35 30.72 -31.76
N GLY A 93 -18.32 30.08 -31.20
CA GLY A 93 -18.44 29.32 -29.97
C GLY A 93 -18.83 27.85 -30.16
N SER A 94 -18.60 27.05 -29.16
CA SER A 94 -18.89 25.62 -29.13
C SER A 94 -19.39 25.17 -27.76
N THR A 95 -20.33 24.24 -27.76
CA THR A 95 -20.78 23.56 -26.57
C THR A 95 -19.88 22.33 -26.22
N VAL A 96 -18.96 21.97 -27.10
CA VAL A 96 -18.08 20.83 -26.92
C VAL A 96 -16.78 21.28 -26.28
N VAL A 97 -16.42 20.61 -25.18
CA VAL A 97 -15.18 20.84 -24.47
C VAL A 97 -14.39 19.53 -24.39
N THR A 98 -13.15 19.59 -24.80
CA THR A 98 -12.20 18.48 -24.65
C THR A 98 -11.55 18.55 -23.27
N VAL A 99 -11.56 17.45 -22.57
CA VAL A 99 -10.90 17.30 -21.27
C VAL A 99 -9.65 16.45 -21.44
N THR A 100 -8.54 16.95 -20.89
CA THR A 100 -7.27 16.23 -20.84
C THR A 100 -7.08 15.64 -19.46
N GLU A 101 -7.16 14.32 -19.36
CA GLU A 101 -6.95 13.54 -18.15
C GLU A 101 -6.05 12.34 -18.49
N LYS A 102 -4.82 12.35 -18.01
CA LYS A 102 -3.82 11.35 -18.34
C LYS A 102 -4.25 9.97 -17.84
N ASP A 103 -4.19 8.96 -18.73
CA ASP A 103 -4.47 7.56 -18.44
C ASP A 103 -5.82 7.35 -17.72
N HIS A 104 -6.87 8.02 -18.19
CA HIS A 104 -8.16 8.12 -17.49
C HIS A 104 -8.91 6.79 -17.36
N GLY A 105 -8.65 5.80 -18.22
CA GLY A 105 -9.27 4.48 -18.16
C GLY A 105 -10.79 4.44 -18.36
N ARG A 106 -11.40 5.55 -18.78
CA ARG A 106 -12.86 5.68 -18.96
C ARG A 106 -13.30 5.21 -20.32
N SER A 107 -14.58 4.88 -20.44
CA SER A 107 -15.25 4.49 -21.68
C SER A 107 -16.29 5.53 -22.09
N THR A 108 -16.65 5.55 -23.39
CA THR A 108 -17.74 6.40 -23.85
C THR A 108 -19.03 6.06 -23.12
N SER A 109 -19.79 7.09 -22.76
CA SER A 109 -20.99 7.08 -21.93
C SER A 109 -20.75 6.99 -20.40
N ASP A 110 -19.52 6.90 -19.94
CA ASP A 110 -19.25 7.10 -18.52
C ASP A 110 -19.64 8.53 -18.09
N VAL A 111 -20.04 8.68 -16.84
CA VAL A 111 -20.45 9.99 -16.30
C VAL A 111 -19.34 10.52 -15.40
N VAL A 112 -18.87 11.73 -15.72
CA VAL A 112 -17.87 12.45 -14.93
C VAL A 112 -18.49 13.69 -14.28
N ARG A 113 -17.96 14.07 -13.13
CA ARG A 113 -18.33 15.29 -12.41
C ARG A 113 -17.07 16.07 -12.12
N PHE A 114 -17.16 17.37 -12.33
CA PHE A 114 -16.05 18.28 -12.04
C PHE A 114 -16.36 19.15 -10.85
N ARG A 115 -15.32 19.55 -10.15
CA ARG A 115 -15.37 20.48 -9.03
C ARG A 115 -14.18 21.43 -9.05
N ASN A 116 -14.30 22.52 -8.34
CA ASN A 116 -13.24 23.54 -8.22
C ASN A 116 -12.75 24.10 -9.57
N CYS A 117 -13.63 24.13 -10.55
CA CYS A 117 -13.32 24.65 -11.87
C CYS A 117 -13.31 26.17 -11.85
N LEU A 118 -12.41 26.77 -12.62
CA LEU A 118 -12.43 28.20 -12.92
C LEU A 118 -13.09 28.45 -14.28
N GLY A 119 -13.86 29.50 -14.37
CA GLY A 119 -14.45 29.92 -15.64
C GLY A 119 -13.39 30.41 -16.64
N PHE A 120 -13.62 30.13 -17.91
CA PHE A 120 -12.78 30.59 -19.01
C PHE A 120 -13.58 30.63 -20.31
N ASP A 121 -13.12 31.37 -21.30
CA ASP A 121 -13.73 31.48 -22.64
C ASP A 121 -15.25 31.80 -22.62
N GLY A 122 -15.69 32.71 -21.73
CA GLY A 122 -17.10 33.05 -21.54
C GLY A 122 -17.91 32.04 -20.74
N LEU A 123 -17.33 30.89 -20.39
CA LEU A 123 -17.95 29.86 -19.58
C LEU A 123 -17.68 30.11 -18.10
N THR A 124 -18.69 29.90 -17.27
CA THR A 124 -18.57 30.03 -15.80
C THR A 124 -18.23 28.69 -15.16
N ALA A 125 -17.75 28.67 -13.92
CA ALA A 125 -17.52 27.45 -13.16
C ALA A 125 -18.77 26.55 -13.09
N ALA A 126 -19.95 27.15 -12.94
CA ALA A 126 -21.22 26.44 -12.88
C ALA A 126 -21.53 25.64 -14.16
N ASN A 127 -20.97 26.04 -15.31
CA ASN A 127 -21.12 25.29 -16.55
C ASN A 127 -20.34 23.97 -16.57
N PHE A 128 -19.36 23.81 -15.67
CA PHE A 128 -18.57 22.57 -15.52
C PHE A 128 -19.01 21.74 -14.33
N GLU A 129 -19.50 22.38 -13.27
CA GLU A 129 -19.83 21.73 -11.98
C GLU A 129 -21.28 21.22 -11.92
N LEU A 130 -21.69 20.47 -12.94
CA LEU A 130 -23.06 19.94 -12.98
C LEU A 130 -23.22 18.78 -11.97
N ALA A 131 -24.23 18.89 -11.09
CA ALA A 131 -24.49 17.90 -10.06
C ALA A 131 -24.80 16.49 -10.60
N THR A 132 -25.42 16.41 -11.76
CA THR A 132 -25.73 15.14 -12.46
C THR A 132 -24.51 14.57 -13.18
N GLY A 133 -23.50 15.39 -13.43
CA GLY A 133 -22.31 15.05 -14.23
C GLY A 133 -22.56 15.13 -15.72
N TYR A 134 -21.52 14.83 -16.48
CA TYR A 134 -21.50 14.85 -17.94
C TYR A 134 -21.20 13.43 -18.48
N ALA A 135 -22.00 12.98 -19.42
CA ALA A 135 -21.65 11.79 -20.19
C ALA A 135 -20.50 12.13 -21.14
N ILE A 136 -19.48 11.31 -21.16
CA ILE A 136 -18.28 11.55 -21.97
C ILE A 136 -18.30 10.81 -23.28
N THR A 137 -17.58 11.34 -24.26
CA THR A 137 -17.19 10.63 -25.47
C THR A 137 -15.68 10.50 -25.49
N LYS A 138 -15.18 9.25 -25.34
CA LYS A 138 -13.74 8.98 -25.36
C LYS A 138 -13.14 9.29 -26.73
N LEU A 139 -12.06 10.06 -26.76
CA LEU A 139 -11.25 10.31 -27.95
C LEU A 139 -9.96 9.45 -27.93
N THR A 140 -9.20 9.57 -26.88
CA THR A 140 -7.95 8.83 -26.67
C THR A 140 -7.88 8.29 -25.24
N ASP A 141 -6.80 7.62 -24.85
CA ASP A 141 -6.60 7.19 -23.46
C ASP A 141 -6.33 8.37 -22.50
N ASN A 142 -6.05 9.55 -23.05
CA ASN A 142 -5.73 10.74 -22.27
C ASN A 142 -6.72 11.88 -22.48
N THR A 143 -7.70 11.73 -23.37
CA THR A 143 -8.65 12.83 -23.68
C THR A 143 -10.04 12.27 -23.96
N TYR A 144 -11.03 13.03 -23.55
CA TYR A 144 -12.43 12.79 -23.86
C TYR A 144 -13.17 14.13 -24.02
N THR A 145 -14.33 14.12 -24.64
CA THR A 145 -15.18 15.31 -24.77
C THR A 145 -16.40 15.21 -23.89
N ILE A 146 -16.86 16.39 -23.47
CA ILE A 146 -18.14 16.64 -22.81
C ILE A 146 -18.91 17.67 -23.59
N THR A 147 -20.24 17.65 -23.47
CA THR A 147 -21.11 18.68 -24.04
C THR A 147 -21.72 19.50 -22.90
N ILE A 148 -21.43 20.78 -22.88
CA ILE A 148 -21.96 21.72 -21.91
C ILE A 148 -23.18 22.49 -22.50
N ALA A 149 -24.00 23.07 -21.61
CA ALA A 149 -25.21 23.78 -22.06
C ALA A 149 -24.93 25.18 -22.62
N ALA A 150 -23.78 25.75 -22.27
CA ALA A 150 -23.39 27.11 -22.72
C ALA A 150 -22.38 27.02 -23.89
N GLU A 151 -22.40 28.00 -24.74
CA GLU A 151 -21.43 28.14 -25.84
C GLU A 151 -20.20 28.92 -25.38
N SER A 152 -19.02 28.48 -25.80
CA SER A 152 -17.77 29.22 -25.61
C SER A 152 -17.76 30.49 -26.50
N THR A 153 -16.97 31.50 -26.12
CA THR A 153 -16.93 32.78 -26.85
C THR A 153 -15.99 32.73 -28.05
N ALA A 154 -14.79 32.24 -27.86
CA ALA A 154 -13.73 32.26 -28.88
C ALA A 154 -13.40 30.90 -29.47
N GLY A 155 -13.52 29.82 -28.68
CA GLY A 155 -13.07 28.47 -29.06
C GLY A 155 -11.54 28.31 -29.05
N SER A 156 -11.07 27.08 -29.03
CA SER A 156 -9.65 26.73 -28.96
C SER A 156 -8.90 27.34 -27.76
N VAL A 157 -9.63 27.72 -26.71
CA VAL A 157 -9.07 28.27 -25.47
C VAL A 157 -8.93 27.16 -24.42
N THR A 158 -7.79 27.13 -23.72
CA THR A 158 -7.54 26.21 -22.62
C THR A 158 -7.77 26.89 -21.29
N GLY A 159 -8.42 26.22 -20.36
CA GLY A 159 -8.74 26.78 -19.04
C GLY A 159 -9.22 25.73 -18.03
N GLY A 160 -9.87 26.19 -16.96
CA GLY A 160 -10.39 25.35 -15.89
C GLY A 160 -9.64 25.50 -14.58
N GLY A 161 -8.44 26.08 -14.60
CA GLY A 161 -7.66 26.40 -13.41
C GLY A 161 -6.74 25.28 -12.95
N VAL A 162 -6.20 25.43 -11.74
CA VAL A 162 -5.15 24.58 -11.17
C VAL A 162 -5.73 23.48 -10.28
N PHE A 163 -6.94 23.69 -9.76
CA PHE A 163 -7.56 22.81 -8.76
C PHE A 163 -8.79 22.06 -9.28
N ALA A 164 -8.98 22.01 -10.59
CA ALA A 164 -10.07 21.22 -11.17
C ALA A 164 -9.88 19.73 -10.83
N THR A 165 -10.92 19.09 -10.31
CA THR A 165 -10.96 17.68 -9.89
C THR A 165 -12.17 16.97 -10.45
#